data_19d2238b5705518ede0a2572145a5cd7
#
_entry.id   19d2238b5705518ede0a2572145a5cd7
#
_cell.length_a   1.000
_cell.length_b   1.000
_cell.length_c   1.000
_cell.angle_alpha   90.00
_cell.angle_beta   90.00
_cell.angle_gamma   90.00
#
_symmetry.space_group_name_H-M   'P 1'
#
loop_
_entity.id
_entity.type
_entity.pdbx_description
1 polymer ?
#
loop_
_entity_poly.entity_id
_entity_poly.type
_entity_poly.pdbx_seq_one_letter_code
_entity_poly.pdbx_strand_id
1 'polypeptide(L)'
;LVLGFPEHGKLKRVLMHAPGNELNLIKPASFSRYLFEDAIDQVQFRWQHERLVERLRAEGVDVVLLEELLTNPRQLSLIERSPNLVYTRDTVTVTPAGYMGMMMKSSIRRRETWIVTAAMRQLNMQSIVDIETPGTMEGGDLIFLDEETLLVGIGNRTNRLGLRQLQERTRKRELRTLISIPLPPTVLHLDGTMMIVDEDLAIVHHQSLSQPATVFEGGKPVKHENPVVFLKKRGFRLIEVTAYERQRRATNVITLRPRKLIGYSGNPRVRNMLTKEGVDFIEIEGSELVRGGGGPRCMTAPVEREWRRSLYAETSSDEVQ
;
A
#
# COMPACT_ATOMS: atom_id res chain seq x y z
N LEU A 1 -6.68 -16.47 -14.17
CA LEU A 1 -6.93 -15.06 -13.84
C LEU A 1 -5.78 -14.56 -12.96
N VAL A 2 -4.98 -13.63 -13.50
CA VAL A 2 -3.88 -12.96 -12.79
C VAL A 2 -4.40 -12.36 -11.48
N LEU A 3 -3.70 -12.58 -10.37
CA LEU A 3 -4.18 -12.13 -9.06
C LEU A 3 -3.78 -10.70 -8.73
N GLY A 4 -2.61 -10.21 -9.17
CA GLY A 4 -2.06 -8.94 -8.72
C GLY A 4 -1.97 -7.85 -9.78
N PHE A 5 -2.08 -6.61 -9.34
CA PHE A 5 -1.60 -5.45 -10.08
C PHE A 5 -0.16 -5.16 -9.66
N PRO A 6 0.87 -5.32 -10.54
CA PRO A 6 2.21 -4.89 -10.20
C PRO A 6 2.22 -3.45 -9.70
N GLU A 7 2.93 -3.17 -8.61
CA GLU A 7 2.92 -1.83 -7.99
C GLU A 7 3.40 -0.75 -8.96
N HIS A 8 4.29 -1.09 -9.90
CA HIS A 8 4.80 -0.19 -10.95
C HIS A 8 3.87 -0.05 -12.17
N GLY A 9 2.79 -0.85 -12.29
CA GLY A 9 1.80 -0.69 -13.36
C GLY A 9 1.21 0.72 -13.40
N LYS A 10 0.85 1.19 -14.60
CA LYS A 10 0.26 2.53 -14.78
C LYS A 10 -1.06 2.65 -14.01
N LEU A 11 -1.10 3.55 -13.05
CA LEU A 11 -2.28 3.83 -12.24
C LEU A 11 -3.35 4.51 -13.10
N LYS A 12 -4.53 3.89 -13.21
CA LYS A 12 -5.65 4.39 -14.01
C LYS A 12 -6.74 4.98 -13.12
N ARG A 13 -7.08 4.27 -12.05
CA ARG A 13 -8.15 4.67 -11.13
C ARG A 13 -7.74 4.39 -9.69
N VAL A 14 -8.10 5.29 -8.80
CA VAL A 14 -7.82 5.18 -7.35
C VAL A 14 -9.04 5.60 -6.54
N LEU A 15 -9.32 4.87 -5.47
CA LEU A 15 -10.28 5.28 -4.45
C LEU A 15 -9.56 6.03 -3.33
N MET A 16 -10.10 7.17 -2.94
CA MET A 16 -9.60 8.01 -1.85
C MET A 16 -10.76 8.47 -0.96
N HIS A 17 -10.44 8.95 0.23
CA HIS A 17 -11.37 9.65 1.11
C HIS A 17 -10.90 11.09 1.30
N ALA A 18 -11.76 12.05 1.01
CA ALA A 18 -11.49 13.46 1.29
C ALA A 18 -11.70 13.75 2.79
N PRO A 19 -10.65 14.11 3.55
CA PRO A 19 -10.78 14.33 4.99
C PRO A 19 -11.77 15.42 5.33
N GLY A 20 -12.75 15.11 6.18
CA GLY A 20 -13.86 15.97 6.56
C GLY A 20 -13.88 16.35 8.04
N ASN A 21 -15.10 16.32 8.61
CA ASN A 21 -15.34 16.69 10.02
C ASN A 21 -14.80 15.68 11.03
N GLU A 22 -14.50 14.44 10.63
CA GLU A 22 -13.87 13.43 11.49
C GLU A 22 -12.50 13.87 12.00
N LEU A 23 -11.81 14.78 11.29
CA LEU A 23 -10.57 15.37 11.78
C LEU A 23 -10.74 16.20 13.07
N ASN A 24 -11.96 16.66 13.39
CA ASN A 24 -12.25 17.34 14.65
C ASN A 24 -12.01 16.45 15.89
N LEU A 25 -11.92 15.13 15.70
CA LEU A 25 -11.56 14.17 16.74
C LEU A 25 -10.06 14.20 17.08
N ILE A 26 -9.22 14.72 16.19
CA ILE A 26 -7.78 14.81 16.36
C ILE A 26 -7.41 16.10 17.08
N LYS A 27 -7.27 16.01 18.39
CA LYS A 27 -6.91 17.12 19.28
C LYS A 27 -5.60 16.80 20.01
N PRO A 28 -4.89 17.80 20.56
CA PRO A 28 -3.67 17.59 21.34
C PRO A 28 -3.82 16.53 22.45
N ALA A 29 -5.01 16.42 23.06
CA ALA A 29 -5.27 15.44 24.11
C ALA A 29 -5.73 14.06 23.60
N SER A 30 -5.96 13.89 22.30
CA SER A 30 -6.60 12.67 21.77
C SER A 30 -5.96 12.09 20.51
N PHE A 31 -4.96 12.74 19.89
CA PHE A 31 -4.41 12.28 18.62
C PHE A 31 -3.87 10.83 18.70
N SER A 32 -3.18 10.49 19.77
CA SER A 32 -2.63 9.13 19.95
C SER A 32 -3.72 8.05 20.05
N ARG A 33 -4.89 8.38 20.63
CA ARG A 33 -6.05 7.47 20.65
C ARG A 33 -6.50 7.09 19.23
N TYR A 34 -6.37 8.02 18.30
CA TYR A 34 -6.70 7.82 16.90
C TYR A 34 -5.48 7.43 16.05
N LEU A 35 -4.38 7.00 16.67
CA LEU A 35 -3.16 6.52 15.99
C LEU A 35 -2.46 7.58 15.13
N PHE A 36 -2.70 8.85 15.36
CA PHE A 36 -1.92 9.94 14.79
C PHE A 36 -0.63 10.11 15.58
N GLU A 37 0.43 10.52 14.91
CA GLU A 37 1.75 10.74 15.53
C GLU A 37 1.83 12.08 16.26
N ASP A 38 0.99 13.05 15.84
CA ASP A 38 0.90 14.39 16.45
C ASP A 38 -0.48 15.00 16.21
N ALA A 39 -0.77 16.10 16.91
CA ALA A 39 -1.90 16.99 16.60
C ALA A 39 -1.68 17.66 15.23
N ILE A 40 -2.75 17.88 14.50
CA ILE A 40 -2.73 18.43 13.14
C ILE A 40 -3.39 19.79 13.06
N ASP A 41 -2.92 20.64 12.14
CA ASP A 41 -3.72 21.72 11.59
C ASP A 41 -4.68 21.12 10.54
N GLN A 42 -5.97 21.09 10.89
CA GLN A 42 -6.98 20.43 10.05
C GLN A 42 -7.20 21.15 8.72
N VAL A 43 -7.02 22.48 8.66
CA VAL A 43 -7.16 23.25 7.42
C VAL A 43 -6.02 22.91 6.47
N GLN A 44 -4.79 22.92 6.98
CA GLN A 44 -3.62 22.55 6.21
C GLN A 44 -3.63 21.07 5.81
N PHE A 45 -4.08 20.17 6.69
CA PHE A 45 -4.21 18.76 6.39
C PHE A 45 -5.15 18.51 5.20
N ARG A 46 -6.34 19.14 5.20
CA ARG A 46 -7.29 19.06 4.08
C ARG A 46 -6.71 19.65 2.80
N TRP A 47 -6.12 20.83 2.90
CA TRP A 47 -5.50 21.50 1.75
C TRP A 47 -4.38 20.66 1.12
N GLN A 48 -3.49 20.10 1.92
CA GLN A 48 -2.42 19.22 1.42
C GLN A 48 -2.97 17.94 0.77
N HIS A 49 -4.03 17.35 1.35
CA HIS A 49 -4.71 16.22 0.75
C HIS A 49 -5.37 16.57 -0.58
N GLU A 50 -6.02 17.70 -0.67
CA GLU A 50 -6.63 18.21 -1.92
C GLU A 50 -5.56 18.39 -3.01
N ARG A 51 -4.39 18.95 -2.66
CA ARG A 51 -3.25 19.05 -3.59
C ARG A 51 -2.78 17.67 -4.11
N LEU A 52 -2.79 16.64 -3.26
CA LEU A 52 -2.51 15.29 -3.72
C LEU A 52 -3.57 14.81 -4.73
N VAL A 53 -4.85 15.03 -4.45
CA VAL A 53 -5.95 14.64 -5.36
C VAL A 53 -5.82 15.37 -6.70
N GLU A 54 -5.61 16.69 -6.68
CA GLU A 54 -5.42 17.48 -7.89
C GLU A 54 -4.21 17.01 -8.70
N ARG A 55 -3.10 16.71 -8.00
CA ARG A 55 -1.91 16.21 -8.68
C ARG A 55 -2.15 14.85 -9.35
N LEU A 56 -2.84 13.93 -8.70
CA LEU A 56 -3.22 12.65 -9.32
C LEU A 56 -4.09 12.85 -10.56
N ARG A 57 -5.09 13.73 -10.48
CA ARG A 57 -5.97 14.07 -11.62
C ARG A 57 -5.18 14.72 -12.77
N ALA A 58 -4.24 15.61 -12.47
CA ALA A 58 -3.36 16.25 -13.47
C ALA A 58 -2.43 15.23 -14.17
N GLU A 59 -2.11 14.12 -13.52
CA GLU A 59 -1.36 13.00 -14.11
C GLU A 59 -2.26 11.99 -14.86
N GLY A 60 -3.54 12.32 -15.03
CA GLY A 60 -4.50 11.49 -15.77
C GLY A 60 -5.06 10.30 -14.99
N VAL A 61 -4.94 10.32 -13.66
CA VAL A 61 -5.53 9.30 -12.79
C VAL A 61 -6.99 9.67 -12.49
N ASP A 62 -7.90 8.73 -12.71
CA ASP A 62 -9.29 8.87 -12.28
C ASP A 62 -9.38 8.69 -10.75
N VAL A 63 -9.60 9.81 -10.03
CA VAL A 63 -9.72 9.81 -8.57
C VAL A 63 -11.19 9.81 -8.20
N VAL A 64 -11.63 8.69 -7.65
CA VAL A 64 -12.98 8.49 -7.09
C VAL A 64 -12.92 8.75 -5.60
N LEU A 65 -13.80 9.62 -5.10
CA LEU A 65 -13.90 9.90 -3.67
C LEU A 65 -14.99 9.02 -3.03
N LEU A 66 -14.77 8.56 -1.81
CA LEU A 66 -15.75 7.76 -1.05
C LEU A 66 -17.09 8.47 -0.93
N GLU A 67 -17.06 9.79 -0.76
CA GLU A 67 -18.22 10.67 -0.61
C GLU A 67 -19.09 10.72 -1.86
N GLU A 68 -18.53 10.44 -3.03
CA GLU A 68 -19.25 10.38 -4.32
C GLU A 68 -20.04 9.07 -4.46
N LEU A 69 -19.63 8.02 -3.75
CA LEU A 69 -20.20 6.66 -3.86
C LEU A 69 -21.19 6.34 -2.73
N LEU A 70 -20.99 6.90 -1.55
CA LEU A 70 -21.71 6.52 -0.34
C LEU A 70 -22.77 7.58 0.01
N THR A 71 -24.04 7.20 -0.14
CA THR A 71 -25.18 8.08 0.16
C THR A 71 -25.99 7.62 1.39
N ASN A 72 -25.70 6.43 1.91
CA ASN A 72 -26.43 5.88 3.04
C ASN A 72 -26.08 6.63 4.35
N PRO A 73 -27.09 7.18 5.09
CA PRO A 73 -26.85 7.96 6.32
C PRO A 73 -26.05 7.20 7.39
N ARG A 74 -26.20 5.88 7.49
CA ARG A 74 -25.42 5.07 8.45
C ARG A 74 -23.94 5.03 8.06
N GLN A 75 -23.62 4.94 6.77
CA GLN A 75 -22.24 4.96 6.27
C GLN A 75 -21.61 6.33 6.52
N LEU A 76 -22.34 7.42 6.22
CA LEU A 76 -21.87 8.78 6.48
C LEU A 76 -21.60 9.03 7.96
N SER A 77 -22.48 8.57 8.85
CA SER A 77 -22.25 8.65 10.31
C SER A 77 -21.03 7.87 10.79
N LEU A 78 -20.65 6.78 10.10
CA LEU A 78 -19.42 6.05 10.43
C LEU A 78 -18.17 6.78 9.92
N ILE A 79 -18.24 7.44 8.77
CA ILE A 79 -17.16 8.28 8.25
C ILE A 79 -16.79 9.36 9.28
N GLU A 80 -17.78 10.08 9.83
CA GLU A 80 -17.57 11.13 10.83
C GLU A 80 -16.86 10.65 12.11
N ARG A 81 -16.75 9.35 12.32
CA ARG A 81 -16.08 8.74 13.49
C ARG A 81 -14.76 8.05 13.14
N SER A 82 -14.29 8.18 11.91
CA SER A 82 -13.18 7.40 11.34
C SER A 82 -12.07 8.30 10.79
N PRO A 83 -11.33 9.03 11.64
CA PRO A 83 -10.31 10.00 11.18
C PRO A 83 -9.13 9.34 10.45
N ASN A 84 -8.92 8.02 10.58
CA ASN A 84 -7.91 7.29 9.81
C ASN A 84 -8.43 6.80 8.45
N LEU A 85 -9.69 7.07 8.10
CA LEU A 85 -10.26 6.65 6.81
C LEU A 85 -9.53 7.26 5.61
N VAL A 86 -8.85 8.38 5.81
CA VAL A 86 -7.92 8.97 4.82
C VAL A 86 -6.89 7.96 4.33
N TYR A 87 -6.53 6.95 5.14
CA TYR A 87 -5.61 5.88 4.77
C TYR A 87 -6.37 4.69 4.17
N THR A 88 -7.01 4.90 3.03
CA THR A 88 -7.84 3.91 2.33
C THR A 88 -7.07 2.65 1.95
N ARG A 89 -5.76 2.76 1.70
CA ARG A 89 -4.87 1.64 1.40
C ARG A 89 -4.95 0.50 2.40
N ASP A 90 -5.05 0.84 3.69
CA ASP A 90 -4.97 -0.15 4.76
C ASP A 90 -6.19 -1.08 4.80
N THR A 91 -7.32 -0.62 4.28
CA THR A 91 -8.63 -1.29 4.43
C THR A 91 -8.96 -2.26 3.32
N VAL A 92 -8.32 -2.11 2.16
CA VAL A 92 -8.60 -2.91 0.97
C VAL A 92 -7.36 -3.05 0.09
N THR A 93 -7.24 -4.21 -0.56
CA THR A 93 -6.30 -4.40 -1.67
C THR A 93 -7.09 -4.90 -2.87
N VAL A 94 -6.96 -4.20 -4.00
CA VAL A 94 -7.69 -4.51 -5.23
C VAL A 94 -6.80 -5.29 -6.19
N THR A 95 -7.41 -6.22 -6.90
CA THR A 95 -6.78 -7.08 -7.89
C THR A 95 -7.66 -7.16 -9.14
N PRO A 96 -7.14 -7.64 -10.27
CA PRO A 96 -7.98 -7.87 -11.46
C PRO A 96 -9.16 -8.81 -11.23
N ALA A 97 -9.07 -9.68 -10.22
CA ALA A 97 -10.11 -10.65 -9.88
C ALA A 97 -11.18 -10.12 -8.91
N GLY A 98 -10.99 -8.93 -8.35
CA GLY A 98 -11.85 -8.33 -7.35
C GLY A 98 -11.05 -7.70 -6.19
N TYR A 99 -11.69 -7.45 -5.06
CA TYR A 99 -11.01 -6.87 -3.90
C TYR A 99 -10.83 -7.86 -2.75
N MET A 100 -9.82 -7.61 -1.95
CA MET A 100 -9.56 -8.26 -0.67
C MET A 100 -9.89 -7.27 0.46
N GLY A 101 -10.87 -7.58 1.29
CA GLY A 101 -11.22 -6.81 2.48
C GLY A 101 -10.29 -7.14 3.65
N MET A 102 -9.70 -6.11 4.26
CA MET A 102 -8.71 -6.28 5.32
C MET A 102 -9.36 -6.32 6.70
N MET A 103 -8.73 -6.98 7.66
CA MET A 103 -9.10 -6.93 9.07
C MET A 103 -8.10 -6.07 9.83
N MET A 104 -8.52 -4.86 10.16
CA MET A 104 -7.70 -3.92 10.88
C MET A 104 -7.34 -4.45 12.27
N LYS A 105 -6.05 -4.36 12.64
CA LYS A 105 -5.57 -4.73 13.98
C LYS A 105 -6.22 -3.87 15.05
N SER A 106 -6.26 -2.57 14.84
CA SER A 106 -6.90 -1.63 15.78
C SER A 106 -8.42 -1.68 15.67
N SER A 107 -9.09 -1.93 16.79
CA SER A 107 -10.56 -2.01 16.85
C SER A 107 -11.24 -0.70 16.45
N ILE A 108 -10.60 0.45 16.67
CA ILE A 108 -11.15 1.76 16.29
C ILE A 108 -11.23 1.94 14.78
N ARG A 109 -10.40 1.22 14.00
CA ARG A 109 -10.32 1.29 12.54
C ARG A 109 -11.15 0.20 11.82
N ARG A 110 -11.65 -0.82 12.51
CA ARG A 110 -12.36 -1.96 11.87
C ARG A 110 -13.57 -1.53 11.05
N ARG A 111 -14.25 -0.46 11.45
CA ARG A 111 -15.38 0.10 10.70
C ARG A 111 -14.97 0.67 9.33
N GLU A 112 -13.73 1.10 9.20
CA GLU A 112 -13.20 1.67 7.97
C GLU A 112 -13.22 0.65 6.82
N THR A 113 -12.83 -0.60 7.08
CA THR A 113 -12.93 -1.68 6.09
C THR A 113 -14.37 -1.84 5.60
N TRP A 114 -15.34 -1.84 6.52
CA TRP A 114 -16.74 -1.96 6.13
C TRP A 114 -17.22 -0.79 5.25
N ILE A 115 -16.78 0.44 5.54
CA ILE A 115 -17.08 1.63 4.73
C ILE A 115 -16.47 1.46 3.31
N VAL A 116 -15.17 1.16 3.24
CA VAL A 116 -14.45 1.06 1.96
C VAL A 116 -14.93 -0.11 1.11
N THR A 117 -15.21 -1.27 1.71
CA THR A 117 -15.77 -2.41 0.97
C THR A 117 -17.19 -2.15 0.46
N ALA A 118 -17.96 -1.31 1.13
CA ALA A 118 -19.25 -0.84 0.60
C ALA A 118 -19.06 0.01 -0.67
N ALA A 119 -18.05 0.89 -0.68
CA ALA A 119 -17.70 1.65 -1.89
C ALA A 119 -17.20 0.74 -3.03
N MET A 120 -16.42 -0.31 -2.73
CA MET A 120 -16.01 -1.29 -3.75
C MET A 120 -17.20 -1.97 -4.41
N ARG A 121 -18.26 -2.28 -3.65
CA ARG A 121 -19.51 -2.84 -4.23
C ARG A 121 -20.23 -1.85 -5.13
N GLN A 122 -20.21 -0.55 -4.81
CA GLN A 122 -20.78 0.50 -5.70
C GLN A 122 -19.98 0.61 -7.02
N LEU A 123 -18.68 0.26 -6.99
CA LEU A 123 -17.86 0.13 -8.19
C LEU A 123 -18.05 -1.22 -8.92
N ASN A 124 -19.08 -2.01 -8.56
CA ASN A 124 -19.39 -3.33 -9.11
C ASN A 124 -18.25 -4.36 -8.92
N MET A 125 -17.42 -4.19 -7.91
CA MET A 125 -16.37 -5.15 -7.60
C MET A 125 -16.85 -6.21 -6.62
N GLN A 126 -16.35 -7.44 -6.77
CA GLN A 126 -16.66 -8.55 -5.88
C GLN A 126 -15.55 -8.78 -4.87
N SER A 127 -15.90 -9.19 -3.65
CA SER A 127 -14.91 -9.67 -2.68
C SER A 127 -14.36 -11.02 -3.12
N ILE A 128 -13.04 -11.17 -3.08
CA ILE A 128 -12.36 -12.44 -3.33
C ILE A 128 -11.74 -13.02 -2.07
N VAL A 129 -11.45 -12.17 -1.09
CA VAL A 129 -10.92 -12.51 0.22
C VAL A 129 -11.45 -11.49 1.23
N ASP A 130 -12.01 -11.96 2.33
CA ASP A 130 -12.26 -11.15 3.52
C ASP A 130 -11.48 -11.75 4.67
N ILE A 131 -10.53 -11.00 5.21
CA ILE A 131 -9.76 -11.41 6.39
C ILE A 131 -10.64 -11.25 7.63
N GLU A 132 -10.66 -12.27 8.49
CA GLU A 132 -11.53 -12.32 9.65
C GLU A 132 -10.73 -12.58 10.94
N THR A 133 -11.26 -12.09 12.05
CA THR A 133 -10.65 -12.36 13.38
C THR A 133 -10.57 -13.87 13.65
N PRO A 134 -9.51 -14.36 14.29
CA PRO A 134 -8.40 -13.65 14.92
C PRO A 134 -7.26 -13.25 13.97
N GLY A 135 -7.40 -13.50 12.66
CA GLY A 135 -6.50 -12.99 11.64
C GLY A 135 -6.59 -11.45 11.58
N THR A 136 -5.45 -10.78 11.39
CA THR A 136 -5.39 -9.35 11.08
C THR A 136 -4.47 -9.14 9.88
N MET A 137 -4.84 -8.20 9.01
CA MET A 137 -4.06 -7.82 7.84
C MET A 137 -4.45 -6.41 7.41
N GLU A 138 -3.46 -5.61 7.04
CA GLU A 138 -3.66 -4.24 6.56
C GLU A 138 -2.96 -4.08 5.21
N GLY A 139 -3.57 -3.36 4.27
CA GLY A 139 -3.09 -3.27 2.87
C GLY A 139 -1.74 -2.59 2.70
N GLY A 140 -1.28 -1.82 3.70
CA GLY A 140 0.08 -1.28 3.74
C GLY A 140 1.17 -2.35 3.85
N ASP A 141 0.81 -3.57 4.27
CA ASP A 141 1.69 -4.73 4.33
C ASP A 141 1.71 -5.57 3.04
N LEU A 142 0.89 -5.23 2.04
CA LEU A 142 0.80 -5.96 0.78
C LEU A 142 1.40 -5.15 -0.36
N ILE A 143 2.40 -5.73 -1.05
CA ILE A 143 3.04 -5.14 -2.23
C ILE A 143 3.16 -6.21 -3.32
N PHE A 144 2.46 -6.03 -4.43
CA PHE A 144 2.64 -6.87 -5.61
C PHE A 144 3.92 -6.48 -6.35
N LEU A 145 4.88 -7.39 -6.39
CA LEU A 145 6.12 -7.23 -7.14
C LEU A 145 5.87 -7.37 -8.65
N ASP A 146 5.08 -8.38 -8.99
CA ASP A 146 4.54 -8.67 -10.31
C ASP A 146 3.14 -9.30 -10.16
N GLU A 147 2.53 -9.78 -11.25
CA GLU A 147 1.18 -10.35 -11.26
C GLU A 147 1.03 -11.62 -10.39
N GLU A 148 2.12 -12.32 -10.14
CA GLU A 148 2.14 -13.64 -9.51
C GLU A 148 2.92 -13.67 -8.19
N THR A 149 3.62 -12.57 -7.85
CA THR A 149 4.47 -12.46 -6.67
C THR A 149 3.97 -11.37 -5.72
N LEU A 150 3.57 -11.77 -4.52
CA LEU A 150 3.10 -10.90 -3.46
C LEU A 150 4.06 -10.89 -2.27
N LEU A 151 4.52 -9.71 -1.88
CA LEU A 151 5.25 -9.46 -0.64
C LEU A 151 4.25 -9.14 0.46
N VAL A 152 4.39 -9.78 1.61
CA VAL A 152 3.51 -9.57 2.78
C VAL A 152 4.35 -9.30 4.03
N GLY A 153 4.21 -8.10 4.59
CA GLY A 153 4.80 -7.73 5.87
C GLY A 153 4.09 -8.44 7.03
N ILE A 154 4.84 -9.04 7.95
CA ILE A 154 4.32 -9.65 9.17
C ILE A 154 4.89 -8.92 10.37
N GLY A 155 4.03 -8.23 11.12
CA GLY A 155 4.46 -7.38 12.21
C GLY A 155 3.31 -6.93 13.10
N ASN A 156 3.32 -5.65 13.44
CA ASN A 156 2.36 -5.08 14.37
C ASN A 156 0.91 -5.09 13.87
N ARG A 157 0.70 -5.04 12.55
CA ARG A 157 -0.61 -4.88 11.94
C ARG A 157 -1.11 -6.17 11.27
N THR A 158 -0.25 -6.86 10.57
CA THR A 158 -0.56 -8.12 9.91
C THR A 158 0.04 -9.29 10.68
N ASN A 159 -0.78 -10.27 11.05
CA ASN A 159 -0.36 -11.45 11.79
C ASN A 159 -0.33 -12.71 10.91
N ARG A 160 0.27 -13.79 11.44
CA ARG A 160 0.39 -15.08 10.73
C ARG A 160 -0.97 -15.73 10.44
N LEU A 161 -2.01 -15.44 11.23
CA LEU A 161 -3.35 -15.98 10.99
C LEU A 161 -4.01 -15.30 9.80
N GLY A 162 -3.83 -13.97 9.65
CA GLY A 162 -4.25 -13.25 8.45
C GLY A 162 -3.53 -13.76 7.20
N LEU A 163 -2.20 -13.99 7.28
CA LEU A 163 -1.43 -14.58 6.20
C LEU A 163 -1.97 -15.96 5.79
N ARG A 164 -2.28 -16.83 6.75
CA ARG A 164 -2.85 -18.15 6.48
C ARG A 164 -4.18 -18.06 5.75
N GLN A 165 -5.08 -17.19 6.21
CA GLN A 165 -6.36 -16.96 5.55
C GLN A 165 -6.18 -16.48 4.11
N LEU A 166 -5.25 -15.55 3.86
CA LEU A 166 -4.90 -15.12 2.53
C LEU A 166 -4.45 -16.29 1.66
N GLN A 167 -3.50 -17.10 2.13
CA GLN A 167 -2.99 -18.26 1.41
C GLN A 167 -4.09 -19.29 1.07
N GLU A 168 -4.95 -19.60 2.02
CA GLU A 168 -6.04 -20.57 1.85
C GLU A 168 -7.05 -20.08 0.79
N ARG A 169 -7.41 -18.80 0.83
CA ARG A 169 -8.41 -18.22 -0.07
C ARG A 169 -7.86 -17.90 -1.47
N THR A 170 -6.55 -17.69 -1.60
CA THR A 170 -5.89 -17.45 -2.90
C THR A 170 -5.27 -18.71 -3.52
N ARG A 171 -5.29 -19.85 -2.83
CA ARG A 171 -4.64 -21.10 -3.27
C ARG A 171 -5.04 -21.61 -4.67
N LYS A 172 -6.27 -21.34 -5.09
CA LYS A 172 -6.80 -21.71 -6.42
C LYS A 172 -6.62 -20.62 -7.47
N ARG A 173 -5.95 -19.51 -7.12
CA ARG A 173 -5.71 -18.36 -7.98
C ARG A 173 -4.23 -18.34 -8.40
N GLU A 174 -3.91 -17.56 -9.40
CA GLU A 174 -2.55 -17.52 -9.98
C GLU A 174 -1.48 -16.82 -9.12
N LEU A 175 -1.61 -16.82 -7.80
CA LEU A 175 -0.55 -16.39 -6.90
C LEU A 175 0.47 -17.52 -6.78
N ARG A 176 1.57 -17.45 -7.53
CA ARG A 176 2.61 -18.49 -7.53
C ARG A 176 3.53 -18.34 -6.34
N THR A 177 3.95 -17.11 -6.06
CA THR A 177 4.96 -16.82 -5.04
C THR A 177 4.40 -15.82 -4.02
N LEU A 178 4.46 -16.20 -2.75
CA LEU A 178 4.19 -15.30 -1.62
C LEU A 178 5.42 -15.22 -0.75
N ILE A 179 5.83 -14.01 -0.39
CA ILE A 179 7.02 -13.77 0.41
C ILE A 179 6.59 -13.08 1.70
N SER A 180 6.67 -13.82 2.80
CA SER A 180 6.35 -13.33 4.13
C SER A 180 7.59 -12.70 4.76
N ILE A 181 7.57 -11.40 4.97
CA ILE A 181 8.68 -10.58 5.46
C ILE A 181 8.43 -10.18 6.91
N PRO A 182 9.21 -10.68 7.88
CA PRO A 182 9.12 -10.23 9.26
C PRO A 182 9.53 -8.76 9.38
N LEU A 183 8.68 -7.97 10.03
CA LEU A 183 8.92 -6.55 10.27
C LEU A 183 9.31 -6.31 11.74
N PRO A 184 10.31 -5.47 12.01
CA PRO A 184 10.66 -5.10 13.39
C PRO A 184 9.53 -4.29 14.05
N PRO A 185 9.41 -4.30 15.38
CA PRO A 185 8.35 -3.59 16.13
C PRO A 185 8.25 -2.09 15.87
N THR A 186 9.33 -1.47 15.40
CA THR A 186 9.40 -0.03 15.04
C THR A 186 8.83 0.28 13.65
N VAL A 187 8.38 -0.74 12.92
CA VAL A 187 7.81 -0.61 11.58
C VAL A 187 6.31 -0.88 11.64
N LEU A 188 5.53 0.06 11.10
CA LEU A 188 4.09 -0.06 11.08
C LEU A 188 3.62 -1.04 9.99
N HIS A 189 4.05 -0.78 8.74
CA HIS A 189 3.73 -1.57 7.55
C HIS A 189 4.95 -1.76 6.64
N LEU A 190 4.87 -2.71 5.74
CA LEU A 190 5.92 -3.01 4.76
C LEU A 190 6.21 -1.81 3.85
N ASP A 191 5.19 -1.07 3.41
CA ASP A 191 5.34 0.13 2.57
C ASP A 191 6.06 1.30 3.26
N GLY A 192 6.19 1.24 4.58
CA GLY A 192 7.07 2.13 5.36
C GLY A 192 8.55 1.74 5.28
N THR A 193 8.90 0.63 4.61
CA THR A 193 10.29 0.12 4.52
C THR A 193 10.76 -0.11 3.10
N MET A 194 9.85 -0.31 2.17
CA MET A 194 10.19 -0.53 0.77
C MET A 194 9.05 -0.12 -0.17
N MET A 195 9.42 0.22 -1.41
CA MET A 195 8.46 0.47 -2.49
C MET A 195 9.07 0.09 -3.84
N ILE A 196 8.23 -0.46 -4.70
CA ILE A 196 8.59 -0.80 -6.07
C ILE A 196 8.38 0.43 -6.95
N VAL A 197 9.43 0.83 -7.67
CA VAL A 197 9.46 1.99 -8.57
C VAL A 197 9.25 1.56 -10.02
N ASP A 198 9.88 0.44 -10.39
CA ASP A 198 9.83 -0.16 -11.71
C ASP A 198 10.07 -1.67 -11.60
N GLU A 199 10.04 -2.40 -12.69
CA GLU A 199 10.34 -3.85 -12.72
C GLU A 199 11.78 -4.19 -12.32
N ASP A 200 12.70 -3.20 -12.34
CA ASP A 200 14.11 -3.35 -12.01
C ASP A 200 14.61 -2.38 -10.90
N LEU A 201 13.71 -1.60 -10.27
CA LEU A 201 14.10 -0.56 -9.33
C LEU A 201 13.18 -0.52 -8.11
N ALA A 202 13.76 -0.47 -6.92
CA ALA A 202 13.03 -0.33 -5.66
C ALA A 202 13.71 0.63 -4.69
N ILE A 203 12.93 1.30 -3.84
CA ILE A 203 13.40 2.05 -2.67
C ILE A 203 13.32 1.12 -1.47
N VAL A 204 14.36 1.04 -0.65
CA VAL A 204 14.41 0.14 0.51
C VAL A 204 15.10 0.75 1.72
N HIS A 205 14.64 0.40 2.91
CA HIS A 205 15.35 0.61 4.16
C HIS A 205 15.91 -0.73 4.65
N HIS A 206 17.19 -0.98 4.38
CA HIS A 206 17.88 -2.26 4.61
C HIS A 206 17.72 -2.80 6.03
N GLN A 207 17.89 -1.92 7.06
CA GLN A 207 17.82 -2.34 8.46
C GLN A 207 16.45 -2.92 8.83
N SER A 208 15.37 -2.39 8.26
CA SER A 208 14.00 -2.91 8.49
C SER A 208 13.75 -4.25 7.79
N LEU A 209 14.56 -4.61 6.80
CA LEU A 209 14.45 -5.83 6.00
C LEU A 209 15.59 -6.84 6.32
N SER A 210 16.18 -6.76 7.50
CA SER A 210 17.33 -7.58 7.89
C SER A 210 16.98 -9.03 8.21
N GLN A 211 15.74 -9.29 8.64
CA GLN A 211 15.29 -10.64 9.00
C GLN A 211 15.02 -11.48 7.74
N PRO A 212 15.34 -12.78 7.76
CA PRO A 212 14.99 -13.68 6.65
C PRO A 212 13.48 -13.75 6.44
N ALA A 213 13.05 -13.56 5.21
CA ALA A 213 11.69 -13.80 4.77
C ALA A 213 11.47 -15.29 4.48
N THR A 214 10.23 -15.75 4.56
CA THR A 214 9.83 -17.09 4.11
C THR A 214 9.19 -16.98 2.73
N VAL A 215 9.74 -17.67 1.76
CA VAL A 215 9.18 -17.80 0.41
C VAL A 215 8.26 -19.01 0.36
N PHE A 216 7.04 -18.80 -0.11
CA PHE A 216 6.04 -19.84 -0.33
C PHE A 216 5.76 -19.96 -1.82
N GLU A 217 5.72 -21.19 -2.31
CA GLU A 217 5.28 -21.54 -3.66
C GLU A 217 4.14 -22.56 -3.58
N GLY A 218 3.04 -22.30 -4.28
CA GLY A 218 1.83 -23.12 -4.19
C GLY A 218 1.29 -23.28 -2.74
N GLY A 219 1.53 -22.29 -1.90
CA GLY A 219 1.12 -22.26 -0.48
C GLY A 219 2.02 -23.06 0.46
N LYS A 220 3.15 -23.62 0.00
CA LYS A 220 4.13 -24.34 0.83
C LYS A 220 5.41 -23.53 1.00
N PRO A 221 6.01 -23.48 2.21
CA PRO A 221 7.29 -22.85 2.40
C PRO A 221 8.40 -23.65 1.66
N VAL A 222 9.18 -22.94 0.83
CA VAL A 222 10.26 -23.58 0.02
C VAL A 222 11.65 -23.13 0.42
N LYS A 223 11.81 -21.90 0.93
CA LYS A 223 13.10 -21.39 1.39
C LYS A 223 12.93 -20.18 2.35
N HIS A 224 14.03 -19.88 3.06
CA HIS A 224 14.22 -18.64 3.78
C HIS A 224 15.31 -17.83 3.10
N GLU A 225 15.05 -16.55 2.84
CA GLU A 225 16.00 -15.68 2.17
C GLU A 225 15.84 -14.23 2.64
N ASN A 226 16.95 -13.50 2.76
CA ASN A 226 16.86 -12.07 3.07
C ASN A 226 16.14 -11.32 1.94
N PRO A 227 15.14 -10.46 2.25
CA PRO A 227 14.33 -9.77 1.22
C PRO A 227 15.16 -8.93 0.24
N VAL A 228 16.22 -8.30 0.72
CA VAL A 228 17.12 -7.48 -0.10
C VAL A 228 17.93 -8.35 -1.06
N VAL A 229 18.41 -9.50 -0.60
CA VAL A 229 19.10 -10.48 -1.44
C VAL A 229 18.15 -11.05 -2.49
N PHE A 230 16.90 -11.34 -2.09
CA PHE A 230 15.85 -11.79 -3.01
C PHE A 230 15.62 -10.78 -4.15
N LEU A 231 15.45 -9.50 -3.82
CA LEU A 231 15.25 -8.46 -4.83
C LEU A 231 16.45 -8.33 -5.76
N LYS A 232 17.68 -8.32 -5.22
CA LYS A 232 18.91 -8.25 -6.01
C LYS A 232 19.05 -9.43 -6.99
N LYS A 233 18.73 -10.67 -6.56
CA LYS A 233 18.73 -11.86 -7.42
C LYS A 233 17.70 -11.77 -8.54
N ARG A 234 16.62 -11.01 -8.35
CA ARG A 234 15.62 -10.72 -9.39
C ARG A 234 15.99 -9.52 -10.27
N GLY A 235 17.20 -9.00 -10.16
CA GLY A 235 17.71 -7.91 -10.98
C GLY A 235 17.39 -6.51 -10.49
N PHE A 236 16.78 -6.35 -9.29
CA PHE A 236 16.46 -5.02 -8.77
C PHE A 236 17.71 -4.25 -8.37
N ARG A 237 17.82 -3.02 -8.86
CA ARG A 237 18.64 -1.96 -8.28
C ARG A 237 17.90 -1.35 -7.10
N LEU A 238 18.63 -1.04 -6.03
CA LEU A 238 18.03 -0.61 -4.78
C LEU A 238 18.51 0.78 -4.41
N ILE A 239 17.56 1.69 -4.22
CA ILE A 239 17.80 3.00 -3.61
C ILE A 239 17.61 2.85 -2.10
N GLU A 240 18.73 2.89 -1.39
CA GLU A 240 18.70 2.76 0.06
C GLU A 240 18.37 4.09 0.73
N VAL A 241 17.39 4.05 1.64
CA VAL A 241 17.02 5.18 2.51
C VAL A 241 17.56 4.98 3.93
N THR A 242 17.93 6.08 4.55
CA THR A 242 18.33 6.11 5.97
C THR A 242 17.11 6.02 6.89
N ALA A 243 17.32 5.75 8.18
CA ALA A 243 16.26 5.77 9.17
C ALA A 243 15.55 7.14 9.25
N TYR A 244 16.31 8.23 9.12
CA TYR A 244 15.77 9.60 9.08
C TYR A 244 14.84 9.81 7.87
N GLU A 245 15.27 9.40 6.67
CA GLU A 245 14.46 9.52 5.45
C GLU A 245 13.22 8.63 5.50
N ARG A 246 13.34 7.42 6.07
CA ARG A 246 12.22 6.52 6.31
C ARG A 246 11.16 7.17 7.22
N GLN A 247 11.58 7.83 8.32
CA GLN A 247 10.65 8.58 9.18
C GLN A 247 9.93 9.69 8.42
N ARG A 248 10.58 10.30 7.42
CA ARG A 248 10.01 11.30 6.51
C ARG A 248 9.25 10.69 5.33
N ARG A 249 8.86 9.42 5.43
CA ARG A 249 8.04 8.69 4.44
C ARG A 249 8.68 8.57 3.05
N ALA A 250 10.01 8.56 2.96
CA ALA A 250 10.71 8.44 1.66
C ALA A 250 10.41 7.15 0.90
N THR A 251 9.98 6.08 1.59
CA THR A 251 9.52 4.82 0.97
C THR A 251 8.03 4.82 0.66
N ASN A 252 7.22 5.65 1.33
CA ASN A 252 5.76 5.65 1.18
C ASN A 252 5.31 6.55 0.02
N VAL A 253 5.80 6.25 -1.17
CA VAL A 253 5.49 6.94 -2.43
C VAL A 253 4.43 6.17 -3.21
N ILE A 254 3.67 6.86 -4.04
CA ILE A 254 2.77 6.20 -4.99
C ILE A 254 3.42 6.15 -6.37
N THR A 255 3.52 4.96 -6.94
CA THR A 255 3.98 4.76 -8.32
C THR A 255 2.81 4.98 -9.27
N LEU A 256 2.93 6.00 -10.12
CA LEU A 256 1.92 6.34 -11.14
C LEU A 256 2.08 5.47 -12.40
N ARG A 257 3.31 5.18 -12.77
CA ARG A 257 3.74 4.30 -13.87
C ARG A 257 5.22 4.01 -13.69
N PRO A 258 5.82 3.09 -14.46
CA PRO A 258 7.24 2.84 -14.40
C PRO A 258 8.04 4.15 -14.40
N ARG A 259 8.94 4.31 -13.45
CA ARG A 259 9.81 5.48 -13.23
C ARG A 259 9.08 6.82 -13.06
N LYS A 260 7.82 6.82 -12.60
CA LYS A 260 7.14 8.05 -12.23
C LYS A 260 6.42 7.91 -10.89
N LEU A 261 6.78 8.76 -9.92
CA LEU A 261 6.34 8.69 -8.53
C LEU A 261 5.78 10.02 -8.03
N ILE A 262 4.87 9.95 -7.05
CA ILE A 262 4.55 11.06 -6.15
C ILE A 262 5.01 10.72 -4.74
N GLY A 263 5.70 11.64 -4.09
CA GLY A 263 6.14 11.52 -2.70
C GLY A 263 6.22 12.87 -2.00
N TYR A 264 6.44 12.84 -0.69
CA TYR A 264 6.61 14.09 0.06
C TYR A 264 7.94 14.75 -0.25
N SER A 265 7.95 16.08 -0.29
CA SER A 265 9.15 16.91 -0.29
C SER A 265 9.98 16.69 0.97
N GLY A 266 11.24 17.12 0.94
CA GLY A 266 12.12 17.11 2.11
C GLY A 266 13.02 15.89 2.22
N ASN A 267 13.13 15.05 1.18
CA ASN A 267 14.10 13.96 1.07
C ASN A 267 15.04 14.19 -0.14
N PRO A 268 15.86 15.28 -0.17
CA PRO A 268 16.60 15.68 -1.38
C PRO A 268 17.62 14.65 -1.85
N ARG A 269 18.25 13.90 -0.92
CA ARG A 269 19.19 12.83 -1.30
C ARG A 269 18.47 11.72 -2.08
N VAL A 270 17.32 11.25 -1.57
CA VAL A 270 16.53 10.20 -2.23
C VAL A 270 16.01 10.68 -3.58
N ARG A 271 15.50 11.91 -3.65
CA ARG A 271 15.11 12.54 -4.92
C ARG A 271 16.25 12.53 -5.94
N ASN A 272 17.45 12.97 -5.54
CA ASN A 272 18.61 13.01 -6.44
C ASN A 272 19.02 11.59 -6.90
N MET A 273 18.94 10.58 -6.03
CA MET A 273 19.19 9.19 -6.41
C MET A 273 18.17 8.68 -7.42
N LEU A 274 16.87 8.96 -7.18
CA LEU A 274 15.78 8.62 -8.11
C LEU A 274 15.97 9.30 -9.48
N THR A 275 16.32 10.58 -9.50
CA THR A 275 16.58 11.33 -10.74
C THR A 275 17.74 10.72 -11.53
N LYS A 276 18.83 10.29 -10.89
CA LYS A 276 19.95 9.61 -11.54
C LYS A 276 19.55 8.28 -12.16
N GLU A 277 18.53 7.62 -11.61
CA GLU A 277 17.94 6.40 -12.17
C GLU A 277 16.88 6.68 -13.25
N GLY A 278 16.73 7.94 -13.67
CA GLY A 278 15.75 8.35 -14.69
C GLY A 278 14.31 8.37 -14.20
N VAL A 279 14.11 8.52 -12.89
CA VAL A 279 12.76 8.59 -12.29
C VAL A 279 12.27 10.04 -12.27
N ASP A 280 11.07 10.26 -12.81
CA ASP A 280 10.32 11.50 -12.67
C ASP A 280 9.64 11.51 -11.29
N PHE A 281 10.24 12.22 -10.33
CA PHE A 281 9.78 12.29 -8.96
C PHE A 281 9.05 13.60 -8.69
N ILE A 282 7.74 13.50 -8.51
CA ILE A 282 6.85 14.60 -8.21
C ILE A 282 6.79 14.81 -6.70
N GLU A 283 7.27 15.95 -6.24
CA GLU A 283 7.19 16.32 -4.84
C GLU A 283 5.88 17.04 -4.53
N ILE A 284 5.24 16.65 -3.43
CA ILE A 284 4.11 17.35 -2.83
C ILE A 284 4.43 17.75 -1.40
N GLU A 285 3.78 18.80 -0.93
CA GLU A 285 3.83 19.17 0.48
C GLU A 285 3.02 18.20 1.32
N GLY A 286 3.56 17.79 2.47
CA GLY A 286 2.93 16.82 3.36
C GLY A 286 3.28 17.03 4.83
N SER A 287 3.60 18.27 5.23
CA SER A 287 4.02 18.61 6.60
C SER A 287 2.95 18.26 7.65
N GLU A 288 1.67 18.40 7.31
CA GLU A 288 0.56 17.99 8.18
C GLU A 288 0.14 16.54 7.92
N LEU A 289 0.12 16.09 6.65
CA LEU A 289 -0.25 14.72 6.33
C LEU A 289 0.66 13.69 7.01
N VAL A 290 1.95 13.98 7.13
CA VAL A 290 2.92 13.08 7.79
C VAL A 290 2.62 12.90 9.28
N ARG A 291 2.01 13.88 9.96
CA ARG A 291 1.62 13.80 11.38
C ARG A 291 0.54 12.74 11.63
N GLY A 292 -0.25 12.41 10.63
CA GLY A 292 -1.18 11.29 10.67
C GLY A 292 -0.52 9.91 10.57
N GLY A 293 0.79 9.86 10.30
CA GLY A 293 1.57 8.61 10.25
C GLY A 293 1.67 7.97 8.87
N GLY A 294 1.00 8.51 7.84
CA GLY A 294 0.99 7.96 6.49
C GLY A 294 1.68 8.84 5.44
N GLY A 295 1.85 8.30 4.24
CA GLY A 295 2.32 8.98 3.06
C GLY A 295 1.33 8.89 1.89
N PRO A 296 1.70 9.38 0.70
CA PRO A 296 0.81 9.40 -0.47
C PRO A 296 0.26 8.01 -0.83
N ARG A 297 1.05 6.94 -0.68
CA ARG A 297 0.58 5.57 -0.92
C ARG A 297 -0.53 5.18 0.05
N CYS A 298 -0.37 5.46 1.33
CA CYS A 298 -1.35 5.08 2.36
C CYS A 298 -2.73 5.70 2.09
N MET A 299 -2.78 6.92 1.52
CA MET A 299 -4.01 7.64 1.23
C MET A 299 -4.69 7.22 -0.07
N THR A 300 -4.15 6.23 -0.77
CA THR A 300 -4.65 5.80 -2.08
C THR A 300 -4.90 4.30 -2.11
N ALA A 301 -6.10 3.87 -2.48
CA ALA A 301 -6.41 2.47 -2.79
C ALA A 301 -6.55 2.32 -4.32
N PRO A 302 -5.53 1.82 -5.05
CA PRO A 302 -5.63 1.59 -6.49
C PRO A 302 -6.78 0.65 -6.80
N VAL A 303 -7.67 1.09 -7.69
CA VAL A 303 -8.80 0.30 -8.20
C VAL A 303 -8.44 -0.35 -9.51
N GLU A 304 -7.63 0.34 -10.32
CA GLU A 304 -7.23 -0.13 -11.64
C GLU A 304 -5.82 0.30 -11.96
N ARG A 305 -5.01 -0.66 -12.43
CA ARG A 305 -3.70 -0.43 -13.03
C ARG A 305 -3.63 -1.13 -14.38
N GLU A 306 -2.98 -0.48 -15.34
CA GLU A 306 -2.63 -1.04 -16.63
C GLU A 306 -1.15 -1.46 -16.61
N TRP A 307 -0.85 -2.70 -17.03
CA TRP A 307 0.52 -3.21 -17.18
C TRP A 307 0.59 -4.14 -18.39
N ARG A 308 1.78 -4.30 -18.94
CA ARG A 308 2.04 -5.32 -19.96
C ARG A 308 2.50 -6.59 -19.25
N ARG A 309 1.93 -7.71 -19.60
CA ARG A 309 2.41 -9.02 -19.12
C ARG A 309 3.87 -9.15 -19.55
N SER A 310 4.78 -9.45 -18.62
CA SER A 310 6.19 -9.67 -18.94
C SER A 310 6.30 -10.85 -19.92
N LEU A 311 6.94 -10.61 -21.08
CA LEU A 311 7.20 -11.63 -22.09
C LEU A 311 8.25 -12.66 -21.64
N TYR A 312 8.83 -12.52 -20.45
CA TYR A 312 9.84 -13.42 -19.89
C TYR A 312 9.30 -14.74 -19.34
N ALA A 313 7.98 -14.97 -19.36
CA ALA A 313 7.38 -16.23 -18.89
C ALA A 313 7.41 -17.36 -19.95
N GLU A 314 7.77 -17.08 -21.20
CA GLU A 314 7.69 -18.07 -22.30
C GLU A 314 9.04 -18.76 -22.66
N THR A 315 10.17 -18.33 -22.08
CA THR A 315 11.49 -18.91 -22.46
C THR A 315 12.00 -20.03 -21.56
N SER A 316 11.25 -20.47 -20.56
CA SER A 316 11.70 -21.56 -19.66
C SER A 316 11.05 -22.92 -19.90
N SER A 317 10.23 -23.10 -20.96
CA SER A 317 9.56 -24.38 -21.28
C SER A 317 10.16 -25.16 -22.45
N ASP A 318 11.18 -24.65 -23.15
CA ASP A 318 11.70 -25.27 -24.37
C ASP A 318 13.14 -25.84 -24.27
N GLU A 319 13.73 -25.97 -23.08
CA GLU A 319 15.00 -26.65 -22.90
C GLU A 319 14.88 -27.82 -21.91
N VAL A 320 14.06 -28.82 -22.20
CA VAL A 320 14.26 -30.22 -21.76
C VAL A 320 13.61 -31.14 -22.79
N GLN A 321 14.37 -31.49 -23.80
CA GLN A 321 14.23 -32.75 -24.53
C GLN A 321 15.50 -33.51 -24.43
#